data_82fe6a1964a24e4d19387b5b3f63fd00
#
_entry.id   82fe6a1964a24e4d19387b5b3f63fd00
#
_cell.length_a   1.000
_cell.length_b   1.000
_cell.length_c   1.000
_cell.angle_alpha   90.00
_cell.angle_beta   90.00
_cell.angle_gamma   90.00
#
_symmetry.space_group_name_H-M   'P 1'
#
loop_
_entity.id
_entity.type
_entity.pdbx_description
1 polymer ?
#
loop_
_entity_poly.entity_id
_entity_poly.type
_entity_poly.pdbx_seq_one_letter_code
_entity_poly.pdbx_strand_id
1 'polypeptide(L)'
;IVPAGPTAVRWYHVGAGLGAVAAAALVDESLRDRLQQHRTASGDDVARTFRRMGEPAVYGTVGLGTIAVGILTGNRPLTRAGERISAGLLTAGLVSSILKEAVGRRRPDQPTDAFHFRPFSGNDSWPSGHTTMAFALAAGVSDEVHRLPVSILLYGAAGLTGWSRLNDDRHWLSDVLAGAAVGVTSAKLMNGRWRVLGIRGPR
;
A
#
# COMPACT_ATOMS: atom_id res chain seq x y z
N ILE A 1 26.16 13.66 -9.31
CA ILE A 1 25.91 12.27 -8.84
C ILE A 1 25.10 11.60 -9.96
N VAL A 2 25.72 10.64 -10.67
CA VAL A 2 25.02 9.84 -11.68
C VAL A 2 23.91 9.08 -10.95
N PRO A 3 22.64 9.21 -11.35
CA PRO A 3 21.57 8.45 -10.69
C PRO A 3 21.85 6.96 -10.86
N ALA A 4 21.90 6.25 -9.73
CA ALA A 4 22.03 4.79 -9.75
C ALA A 4 20.92 4.21 -10.63
N GLY A 5 21.25 3.27 -11.50
CA GLY A 5 20.26 2.59 -12.34
C GLY A 5 19.18 1.89 -11.49
N PRO A 6 18.08 1.45 -12.10
CA PRO A 6 16.97 0.85 -11.35
C PRO A 6 17.42 -0.40 -10.61
N THR A 7 17.01 -0.54 -9.34
CA THR A 7 17.28 -1.71 -8.52
C THR A 7 16.55 -2.92 -9.10
N ALA A 8 17.28 -4.02 -9.30
CA ALA A 8 16.70 -5.27 -9.80
C ALA A 8 16.05 -6.06 -8.65
N VAL A 9 14.74 -6.18 -8.67
CA VAL A 9 13.99 -7.11 -7.81
C VAL A 9 13.94 -8.46 -8.51
N ARG A 10 14.69 -9.42 -7.97
CA ARG A 10 14.81 -10.78 -8.49
C ARG A 10 13.78 -11.70 -7.83
N TRP A 11 13.61 -12.90 -8.39
CA TRP A 11 12.64 -13.89 -7.91
C TRP A 11 12.80 -14.22 -6.41
N TYR A 12 14.02 -14.24 -5.88
CA TYR A 12 14.23 -14.53 -4.45
C TYR A 12 13.76 -13.40 -3.52
N HIS A 13 13.77 -12.13 -3.96
CA HIS A 13 13.17 -11.04 -3.19
C HIS A 13 11.65 -11.18 -3.16
N VAL A 14 11.04 -11.57 -4.30
CA VAL A 14 9.60 -11.87 -4.36
C VAL A 14 9.27 -13.05 -3.46
N GLY A 15 10.07 -14.14 -3.53
CA GLY A 15 9.92 -15.30 -2.66
C GLY A 15 10.03 -14.95 -1.18
N ALA A 16 11.01 -14.12 -0.80
CA ALA A 16 11.16 -13.66 0.58
C ALA A 16 9.93 -12.83 1.04
N GLY A 17 9.43 -11.95 0.17
CA GLY A 17 8.22 -11.17 0.45
C GLY A 17 6.97 -12.05 0.65
N LEU A 18 6.76 -13.02 -0.24
CA LEU A 18 5.67 -14.00 -0.11
C LEU A 18 5.82 -14.85 1.15
N GLY A 19 7.06 -15.28 1.47
CA GLY A 19 7.36 -16.01 2.70
C GLY A 19 7.03 -15.20 3.95
N ALA A 20 7.34 -13.90 3.96
CA ALA A 20 6.99 -13.01 5.08
C ALA A 20 5.47 -12.86 5.23
N VAL A 21 4.72 -12.71 4.13
CA VAL A 21 3.24 -12.66 4.16
C VAL A 21 2.66 -13.99 4.64
N ALA A 22 3.19 -15.12 4.18
CA ALA A 22 2.76 -16.44 4.63
C ALA A 22 3.07 -16.68 6.13
N ALA A 23 4.24 -16.26 6.60
CA ALA A 23 4.57 -16.34 8.03
C ALA A 23 3.64 -15.46 8.89
N ALA A 24 3.30 -14.27 8.41
CA ALA A 24 2.32 -13.41 9.08
C ALA A 24 0.93 -14.03 9.14
N ALA A 25 0.53 -14.78 8.10
CA ALA A 25 -0.75 -15.47 8.09
C ALA A 25 -0.90 -16.51 9.22
N LEU A 26 0.21 -17.10 9.68
CA LEU A 26 0.20 -18.06 10.79
C LEU A 26 -0.14 -17.40 12.14
N VAL A 27 0.01 -16.10 12.27
CA VAL A 27 -0.29 -15.35 13.49
C VAL A 27 -1.50 -14.42 13.36
N ASP A 28 -2.17 -14.43 12.23
CA ASP A 28 -3.30 -13.53 11.91
C ASP A 28 -4.39 -13.58 13.00
N GLU A 29 -4.88 -14.77 13.35
CA GLU A 29 -5.94 -14.95 14.33
C GLU A 29 -5.50 -14.54 15.74
N SER A 30 -4.34 -15.03 16.19
CA SER A 30 -3.84 -14.73 17.53
C SER A 30 -3.53 -13.24 17.71
N LEU A 31 -3.03 -12.58 16.67
CA LEU A 31 -2.80 -11.14 16.69
C LEU A 31 -4.11 -10.36 16.70
N ARG A 32 -5.07 -10.74 15.84
CA ARG A 32 -6.41 -10.15 15.82
C ARG A 32 -7.05 -10.21 17.21
N ASP A 33 -7.08 -11.39 17.81
CA ASP A 33 -7.71 -11.59 19.11
C ASP A 33 -7.08 -10.72 20.20
N ARG A 34 -5.75 -10.63 20.22
CA ARG A 34 -5.03 -9.74 21.14
C ARG A 34 -5.37 -8.27 20.92
N LEU A 35 -5.42 -7.82 19.65
CA LEU A 35 -5.72 -6.43 19.32
C LEU A 35 -7.16 -6.08 19.72
N GLN A 36 -8.14 -6.95 19.44
CA GLN A 36 -9.54 -6.70 19.76
C GLN A 36 -9.79 -6.73 21.29
N GLN A 37 -9.11 -7.61 22.04
CA GLN A 37 -9.17 -7.65 23.50
C GLN A 37 -8.60 -6.38 24.18
N HIS A 38 -7.60 -5.73 23.56
CA HIS A 38 -6.94 -4.53 24.11
C HIS A 38 -7.34 -3.24 23.38
N ARG A 39 -8.42 -3.27 22.62
CA ARG A 39 -8.92 -2.11 21.89
C ARG A 39 -9.37 -1.02 22.87
N THR A 40 -9.01 0.23 22.57
CA THR A 40 -9.32 1.39 23.40
C THR A 40 -9.98 2.50 22.58
N ALA A 41 -10.78 3.35 23.23
CA ALA A 41 -11.42 4.50 22.56
C ALA A 41 -10.39 5.46 21.96
N SER A 42 -9.27 5.72 22.64
CA SER A 42 -8.19 6.55 22.10
C SER A 42 -7.51 5.90 20.89
N GLY A 43 -7.34 4.58 20.90
CA GLY A 43 -6.86 3.83 19.73
C GLY A 43 -7.80 3.96 18.55
N ASP A 44 -9.11 3.89 18.77
CA ASP A 44 -10.13 4.06 17.74
C ASP A 44 -10.12 5.46 17.11
N ASP A 45 -9.86 6.51 17.91
CA ASP A 45 -9.76 7.88 17.41
C ASP A 45 -8.53 8.06 16.50
N VAL A 46 -7.39 7.51 16.92
CA VAL A 46 -6.17 7.46 16.09
C VAL A 46 -6.42 6.65 14.82
N ALA A 47 -7.00 5.46 14.93
CA ALA A 47 -7.33 4.60 13.80
C ALA A 47 -8.26 5.32 12.79
N ARG A 48 -9.27 6.03 13.28
CA ARG A 48 -10.18 6.83 12.44
C ARG A 48 -9.44 7.90 11.63
N THR A 49 -8.46 8.56 12.24
CA THR A 49 -7.65 9.60 11.58
C THR A 49 -6.83 8.98 10.44
N PHE A 50 -6.08 7.91 10.71
CA PHE A 50 -5.23 7.28 9.71
C PHE A 50 -5.99 6.48 8.66
N ARG A 51 -7.18 5.96 8.98
CA ARG A 51 -8.08 5.37 7.98
C ARG A 51 -8.47 6.39 6.90
N ARG A 52 -8.81 7.63 7.29
CA ARG A 52 -9.15 8.69 6.33
C ARG A 52 -8.00 9.01 5.37
N MET A 53 -6.76 8.90 5.84
CA MET A 53 -5.59 9.05 4.96
C MET A 53 -5.50 7.93 3.90
N GLY A 54 -6.19 6.81 4.12
CA GLY A 54 -6.32 5.70 3.18
C GLY A 54 -7.49 5.82 2.19
N GLU A 55 -8.19 6.95 2.12
CA GLU A 55 -9.33 7.14 1.25
C GLU A 55 -8.94 7.61 -0.17
N PRO A 56 -9.68 7.19 -1.22
CA PRO A 56 -9.38 7.56 -2.62
C PRO A 56 -9.27 9.07 -2.86
N ALA A 57 -10.06 9.87 -2.14
CA ALA A 57 -10.04 11.33 -2.25
C ALA A 57 -8.65 11.92 -1.89
N VAL A 58 -7.98 11.38 -0.87
CA VAL A 58 -6.65 11.85 -0.45
C VAL A 58 -5.63 11.58 -1.55
N TYR A 59 -5.63 10.39 -2.12
CA TYR A 59 -4.69 10.01 -3.18
C TYR A 59 -4.92 10.78 -4.47
N GLY A 60 -6.19 10.92 -4.86
CA GLY A 60 -6.57 11.73 -6.01
C GLY A 60 -6.12 13.19 -5.85
N THR A 61 -6.35 13.78 -4.66
CA THR A 61 -5.94 15.15 -4.38
C THR A 61 -4.42 15.32 -4.46
N VAL A 62 -3.63 14.40 -3.91
CA VAL A 62 -2.15 14.51 -3.96
C VAL A 62 -1.65 14.32 -5.39
N GLY A 63 -2.06 13.28 -6.10
CA GLY A 63 -1.60 13.00 -7.45
C GLY A 63 -2.03 14.07 -8.46
N LEU A 64 -3.34 14.26 -8.60
CA LEU A 64 -3.91 15.21 -9.55
C LEU A 64 -3.64 16.68 -9.15
N GLY A 65 -3.65 16.99 -7.86
CA GLY A 65 -3.31 18.32 -7.36
C GLY A 65 -1.86 18.68 -7.67
N THR A 66 -0.92 17.75 -7.54
CA THR A 66 0.48 17.96 -7.92
C THR A 66 0.61 18.23 -9.43
N ILE A 67 -0.11 17.48 -10.27
CA ILE A 67 -0.17 17.72 -11.73
C ILE A 67 -0.71 19.13 -12.00
N ALA A 68 -1.86 19.47 -11.42
CA ALA A 68 -2.54 20.74 -11.63
C ALA A 68 -1.64 21.93 -11.24
N VAL A 69 -1.01 21.90 -10.08
CA VAL A 69 -0.07 22.93 -9.62
C VAL A 69 1.12 23.02 -10.58
N GLY A 70 1.68 21.90 -11.02
CA GLY A 70 2.78 21.87 -11.99
C GLY A 70 2.41 22.54 -13.32
N ILE A 71 1.22 22.28 -13.84
CA ILE A 71 0.71 22.89 -15.07
C ILE A 71 0.49 24.41 -14.88
N LEU A 72 -0.23 24.79 -13.84
CA LEU A 72 -0.57 26.20 -13.56
C LEU A 72 0.65 27.08 -13.31
N THR A 73 1.71 26.50 -12.74
CA THR A 73 2.97 27.23 -12.48
C THR A 73 4.02 27.09 -13.60
N GLY A 74 3.72 26.34 -14.64
CA GLY A 74 4.70 26.02 -15.72
C GLY A 74 5.86 25.14 -15.24
N ASN A 75 5.75 24.52 -14.06
CA ASN A 75 6.79 23.68 -13.45
C ASN A 75 6.72 22.24 -13.99
N ARG A 76 7.37 21.99 -15.12
CA ARG A 76 7.41 20.66 -15.76
C ARG A 76 7.94 19.53 -14.87
N PRO A 77 8.99 19.71 -14.06
CA PRO A 77 9.41 18.69 -13.07
C PRO A 77 8.29 18.30 -12.11
N LEU A 78 7.53 19.26 -11.58
CA LEU A 78 6.42 19.00 -10.67
C LEU A 78 5.26 18.26 -11.38
N THR A 79 4.93 18.66 -12.60
CA THR A 79 3.93 17.93 -13.41
C THR A 79 4.30 16.46 -13.57
N ARG A 80 5.55 16.18 -13.98
CA ARG A 80 6.05 14.80 -14.13
C ARG A 80 6.07 14.02 -12.83
N ALA A 81 6.36 14.68 -11.70
CA ALA A 81 6.28 14.05 -10.37
C ALA A 81 4.83 13.59 -10.07
N GLY A 82 3.86 14.48 -10.29
CA GLY A 82 2.44 14.16 -10.13
C GLY A 82 1.97 13.03 -11.05
N GLU A 83 2.41 13.01 -12.31
CA GLU A 83 2.12 11.94 -13.26
C GLU A 83 2.65 10.59 -12.78
N ARG A 84 3.90 10.52 -12.31
CA ARG A 84 4.50 9.27 -11.76
C ARG A 84 3.79 8.80 -10.50
N ILE A 85 3.50 9.71 -9.57
CA ILE A 85 2.73 9.39 -8.36
C ILE A 85 1.36 8.82 -8.74
N SER A 86 0.64 9.48 -9.65
CA SER A 86 -0.68 9.03 -10.11
C SER A 86 -0.61 7.68 -10.82
N ALA A 87 0.38 7.45 -11.68
CA ALA A 87 0.58 6.17 -12.33
C ALA A 87 0.85 5.04 -11.33
N GLY A 88 1.68 5.30 -10.30
CA GLY A 88 1.92 4.36 -9.21
C GLY A 88 0.66 4.00 -8.42
N LEU A 89 -0.15 5.02 -8.08
CA LEU A 89 -1.42 4.85 -7.38
C LEU A 89 -2.44 4.05 -8.21
N LEU A 90 -2.61 4.40 -9.49
CA LEU A 90 -3.52 3.68 -10.40
C LEU A 90 -3.10 2.22 -10.56
N THR A 91 -1.81 1.97 -10.77
CA THR A 91 -1.27 0.60 -10.87
C THR A 91 -1.50 -0.18 -9.58
N ALA A 92 -1.22 0.42 -8.42
CA ALA A 92 -1.43 -0.20 -7.12
C ALA A 92 -2.91 -0.55 -6.88
N GLY A 93 -3.82 0.37 -7.21
CA GLY A 93 -5.26 0.16 -7.10
C GLY A 93 -5.76 -0.96 -8.01
N LEU A 94 -5.33 -0.97 -9.27
CA LEU A 94 -5.70 -2.00 -10.25
C LEU A 94 -5.19 -3.38 -9.82
N VAL A 95 -3.91 -3.49 -9.47
CA VAL A 95 -3.32 -4.76 -8.99
C VAL A 95 -4.02 -5.25 -7.73
N SER A 96 -4.28 -4.36 -6.77
CA SER A 96 -5.02 -4.71 -5.55
C SER A 96 -6.42 -5.23 -5.85
N SER A 97 -7.16 -4.61 -6.79
CA SER A 97 -8.51 -5.04 -7.17
C SER A 97 -8.50 -6.41 -7.85
N ILE A 98 -7.57 -6.65 -8.77
CA ILE A 98 -7.41 -7.97 -9.42
C ILE A 98 -7.09 -9.05 -8.39
N LEU A 99 -6.18 -8.77 -7.46
CA LEU A 99 -5.80 -9.73 -6.42
C LEU A 99 -6.95 -10.02 -5.45
N LYS A 100 -7.79 -9.03 -5.11
CA LYS A 100 -8.99 -9.25 -4.29
C LYS A 100 -9.93 -10.26 -4.91
N GLU A 101 -10.26 -10.10 -6.17
CA GLU A 101 -11.12 -11.03 -6.90
C GLU A 101 -10.49 -12.42 -7.05
N ALA A 102 -9.19 -12.46 -7.37
CA ALA A 102 -8.48 -13.73 -7.58
C ALA A 102 -8.31 -14.55 -6.30
N VAL A 103 -8.21 -13.90 -5.13
CA VAL A 103 -7.99 -14.56 -3.84
C VAL A 103 -9.29 -14.78 -3.07
N GLY A 104 -10.19 -13.80 -3.04
CA GLY A 104 -11.50 -13.89 -2.41
C GLY A 104 -11.44 -14.22 -0.91
N ARG A 105 -10.54 -13.58 -0.16
CA ARG A 105 -10.37 -13.82 1.29
C ARG A 105 -11.45 -13.10 2.09
N ARG A 106 -12.04 -13.77 3.09
CA ARG A 106 -12.97 -13.15 4.04
C ARG A 106 -12.25 -12.22 5.02
N ARG A 107 -13.00 -11.19 5.46
CA ARG A 107 -12.54 -10.23 6.46
C ARG A 107 -12.72 -10.77 7.87
N PRO A 108 -11.87 -10.34 8.83
CA PRO A 108 -11.94 -10.82 10.22
C PRO A 108 -13.24 -10.42 10.96
N ASP A 109 -13.93 -9.34 10.56
CA ASP A 109 -15.21 -8.91 11.12
C ASP A 109 -16.41 -9.80 10.72
N GLN A 110 -16.19 -10.83 9.92
CA GLN A 110 -17.19 -11.82 9.52
C GLN A 110 -16.96 -13.14 10.26
N PRO A 111 -17.99 -13.99 10.44
CA PRO A 111 -17.81 -15.33 11.00
C PRO A 111 -16.94 -16.20 10.08
N THR A 112 -15.63 -16.28 10.40
CA THR A 112 -14.64 -16.95 9.56
C THR A 112 -13.35 -17.21 10.32
N ASP A 113 -12.51 -18.09 9.77
CA ASP A 113 -11.09 -18.22 10.11
C ASP A 113 -10.21 -17.41 9.14
N ALA A 114 -8.91 -17.28 9.48
CA ALA A 114 -7.96 -16.53 8.67
C ALA A 114 -7.63 -17.20 7.32
N PHE A 115 -8.01 -18.44 7.12
CA PHE A 115 -7.70 -19.22 5.91
C PHE A 115 -8.90 -19.45 4.99
N HIS A 116 -9.97 -18.69 5.18
CA HIS A 116 -11.14 -18.77 4.32
C HIS A 116 -10.92 -18.00 3.01
N PHE A 117 -10.58 -18.70 1.95
CA PHE A 117 -10.36 -18.19 0.60
C PHE A 117 -11.41 -18.75 -0.35
N ARG A 118 -12.09 -17.89 -1.08
CA ARG A 118 -13.08 -18.24 -2.12
C ARG A 118 -12.93 -17.30 -3.30
N PRO A 119 -12.11 -17.64 -4.30
CA PRO A 119 -11.92 -16.83 -5.50
C PRO A 119 -13.24 -16.44 -6.17
N PHE A 120 -13.30 -15.21 -6.69
CA PHE A 120 -14.46 -14.66 -7.43
C PHE A 120 -15.78 -14.67 -6.64
N SER A 121 -15.70 -14.60 -5.31
CA SER A 121 -16.90 -14.61 -4.43
C SER A 121 -17.34 -13.24 -3.97
N GLY A 122 -16.62 -12.17 -4.37
CA GLY A 122 -16.81 -10.83 -3.85
C GLY A 122 -16.19 -10.59 -2.47
N ASN A 123 -15.56 -11.61 -1.84
CA ASN A 123 -14.75 -11.38 -0.64
C ASN A 123 -13.49 -10.58 -1.00
N ASP A 124 -13.16 -9.56 -0.21
CA ASP A 124 -12.22 -8.52 -0.60
C ASP A 124 -11.18 -8.16 0.47
N SER A 125 -10.87 -9.10 1.40
CA SER A 125 -9.92 -8.82 2.46
C SER A 125 -8.48 -8.69 1.94
N TRP A 126 -8.01 -9.61 1.11
CA TRP A 126 -6.62 -9.67 0.66
C TRP A 126 -6.42 -9.14 -0.77
N PRO A 127 -5.44 -8.26 -0.99
CA PRO A 127 -4.67 -7.47 -0.02
C PRO A 127 -5.45 -6.28 0.53
N SER A 128 -4.96 -5.64 1.61
CA SER A 128 -5.57 -4.44 2.17
C SER A 128 -5.47 -3.24 1.24
N GLY A 129 -6.59 -2.78 0.68
CA GLY A 129 -6.62 -1.67 -0.27
C GLY A 129 -6.15 -0.34 0.31
N HIS A 130 -6.60 0.03 1.52
CA HIS A 130 -6.14 1.25 2.21
C HIS A 130 -4.63 1.24 2.42
N THR A 131 -4.08 0.11 2.86
CA THR A 131 -2.62 -0.05 3.04
C THR A 131 -1.89 0.03 1.71
N THR A 132 -2.41 -0.61 0.66
CA THR A 132 -1.85 -0.57 -0.70
C THR A 132 -1.70 0.87 -1.18
N MET A 133 -2.76 1.66 -1.06
CA MET A 133 -2.76 3.05 -1.51
C MET A 133 -1.84 3.93 -0.66
N ALA A 134 -1.87 3.79 0.68
CA ALA A 134 -1.02 4.55 1.57
C ALA A 134 0.48 4.30 1.31
N PHE A 135 0.88 3.05 1.12
CA PHE A 135 2.28 2.71 0.81
C PHE A 135 2.68 3.09 -0.62
N ALA A 136 1.75 3.05 -1.59
CA ALA A 136 2.02 3.54 -2.93
C ALA A 136 2.27 5.06 -2.93
N LEU A 137 1.44 5.83 -2.21
CA LEU A 137 1.65 7.27 -2.04
C LEU A 137 2.97 7.58 -1.33
N ALA A 138 3.22 6.90 -0.20
CA ALA A 138 4.45 7.09 0.57
C ALA A 138 5.70 6.83 -0.29
N ALA A 139 5.73 5.74 -1.04
CA ALA A 139 6.83 5.40 -1.94
C ALA A 139 6.96 6.40 -3.10
N GLY A 140 5.83 6.77 -3.72
CA GLY A 140 5.80 7.71 -4.84
C GLY A 140 6.34 9.08 -4.45
N VAL A 141 5.83 9.66 -3.36
CA VAL A 141 6.28 10.99 -2.88
C VAL A 141 7.72 10.95 -2.35
N SER A 142 8.09 9.89 -1.61
CA SER A 142 9.48 9.74 -1.11
C SER A 142 10.50 9.73 -2.25
N ASP A 143 10.15 9.10 -3.39
CA ASP A 143 11.02 9.02 -4.56
C ASP A 143 11.18 10.37 -5.29
N GLU A 144 10.25 11.28 -5.13
CA GLU A 144 10.34 12.63 -5.71
C GLU A 144 11.03 13.62 -4.77
N VAL A 145 10.78 13.52 -3.46
CA VAL A 145 11.30 14.48 -2.47
C VAL A 145 12.75 14.19 -2.07
N HIS A 146 13.18 12.92 -2.05
CA HIS A 146 14.54 12.49 -1.70
C HIS A 146 15.06 13.02 -0.34
N ARG A 147 14.19 13.15 0.66
CA ARG A 147 14.53 13.61 2.01
C ARG A 147 14.14 12.56 3.03
N LEU A 148 15.14 12.04 3.77
CA LEU A 148 14.93 10.97 4.75
C LEU A 148 13.86 11.29 5.81
N PRO A 149 13.81 12.48 6.43
CA PRO A 149 12.75 12.78 7.41
C PRO A 149 11.33 12.71 6.80
N VAL A 150 11.18 13.19 5.56
CA VAL A 150 9.89 13.12 4.84
C VAL A 150 9.52 11.66 4.56
N SER A 151 10.47 10.84 4.13
CA SER A 151 10.23 9.41 3.90
C SER A 151 9.80 8.71 5.19
N ILE A 152 10.45 8.98 6.32
CA ILE A 152 10.09 8.40 7.62
C ILE A 152 8.65 8.78 8.00
N LEU A 153 8.26 10.04 7.85
CA LEU A 153 6.91 10.50 8.14
C LEU A 153 5.87 9.84 7.24
N LEU A 154 6.14 9.76 5.93
CA LEU A 154 5.22 9.16 4.96
C LEU A 154 5.04 7.66 5.18
N TYR A 155 6.12 6.91 5.36
CA TYR A 155 6.02 5.46 5.64
C TYR A 155 5.46 5.19 7.04
N GLY A 156 5.74 6.05 8.02
CA GLY A 156 5.12 5.99 9.34
C GLY A 156 3.60 6.16 9.27
N ALA A 157 3.13 7.19 8.54
CA ALA A 157 1.69 7.40 8.32
C ALA A 157 1.04 6.23 7.55
N ALA A 158 1.73 5.68 6.54
CA ALA A 158 1.27 4.49 5.83
C ALA A 158 1.19 3.25 6.75
N GLY A 159 2.17 3.07 7.63
CA GLY A 159 2.15 2.03 8.66
C GLY A 159 0.98 2.17 9.63
N LEU A 160 0.71 3.40 10.09
CA LEU A 160 -0.46 3.70 10.94
C LEU A 160 -1.78 3.51 10.19
N THR A 161 -1.82 3.78 8.89
CA THR A 161 -2.97 3.42 8.04
C THR A 161 -3.17 1.89 8.02
N GLY A 162 -2.10 1.10 7.86
CA GLY A 162 -2.17 -0.35 7.95
C GLY A 162 -2.64 -0.84 9.32
N TRP A 163 -2.08 -0.29 10.40
CA TRP A 163 -2.51 -0.58 11.77
C TRP A 163 -3.99 -0.25 12.00
N SER A 164 -4.48 0.87 11.47
CA SER A 164 -5.90 1.23 11.61
C SER A 164 -6.83 0.15 11.05
N ARG A 165 -6.38 -0.58 10.02
CA ARG A 165 -7.19 -1.66 9.43
C ARG A 165 -7.27 -2.90 10.33
N LEU A 166 -6.20 -3.17 11.09
CA LEU A 166 -6.17 -4.21 12.12
C LEU A 166 -7.04 -3.80 13.32
N ASN A 167 -6.90 -2.57 13.79
CA ASN A 167 -7.70 -2.02 14.88
C ASN A 167 -9.20 -2.04 14.58
N ASP A 168 -9.60 -1.72 13.33
CA ASP A 168 -10.99 -1.71 12.88
C ASP A 168 -11.55 -3.11 12.58
N ASP A 169 -10.79 -4.17 12.81
CA ASP A 169 -11.16 -5.58 12.50
C ASP A 169 -11.52 -5.80 11.02
N ARG A 170 -10.91 -5.03 10.09
CA ARG A 170 -11.24 -5.06 8.67
C ARG A 170 -10.27 -5.87 7.82
N HIS A 171 -9.08 -6.12 8.32
CA HIS A 171 -8.02 -6.84 7.61
C HIS A 171 -7.16 -7.65 8.59
N TRP A 172 -6.61 -8.74 8.09
CA TRP A 172 -5.59 -9.54 8.75
C TRP A 172 -4.21 -8.89 8.62
N LEU A 173 -3.24 -9.25 9.49
CA LEU A 173 -1.87 -8.73 9.38
C LEU A 173 -1.25 -9.06 8.02
N SER A 174 -1.44 -10.28 7.53
CA SER A 174 -0.93 -10.70 6.23
C SER A 174 -1.55 -9.92 5.07
N ASP A 175 -2.82 -9.46 5.16
CA ASP A 175 -3.44 -8.56 4.18
C ASP A 175 -2.75 -7.19 4.15
N VAL A 176 -2.39 -6.68 5.32
CA VAL A 176 -1.69 -5.39 5.49
C VAL A 176 -0.30 -5.47 4.88
N LEU A 177 0.47 -6.52 5.19
CA LEU A 177 1.82 -6.71 4.64
C LEU A 177 1.79 -6.90 3.12
N ALA A 178 0.85 -7.69 2.61
CA ALA A 178 0.66 -7.84 1.16
C ALA A 178 0.28 -6.51 0.50
N GLY A 179 -0.61 -5.73 1.11
CA GLY A 179 -0.98 -4.40 0.64
C GLY A 179 0.21 -3.45 0.58
N ALA A 180 1.04 -3.42 1.62
CA ALA A 180 2.27 -2.62 1.64
C ALA A 180 3.24 -3.02 0.53
N ALA A 181 3.45 -4.33 0.32
CA ALA A 181 4.30 -4.84 -0.74
C ALA A 181 3.79 -4.46 -2.15
N VAL A 182 2.50 -4.62 -2.40
CA VAL A 182 1.86 -4.23 -3.68
C VAL A 182 2.00 -2.72 -3.90
N GLY A 183 1.72 -1.90 -2.88
CA GLY A 183 1.79 -0.44 -2.99
C GLY A 183 3.19 0.05 -3.31
N VAL A 184 4.20 -0.37 -2.54
CA VAL A 184 5.61 0.01 -2.76
C VAL A 184 6.09 -0.46 -4.13
N THR A 185 5.81 -1.72 -4.49
CA THR A 185 6.26 -2.29 -5.76
C THR A 185 5.68 -1.53 -6.96
N SER A 186 4.38 -1.23 -6.92
CA SER A 186 3.70 -0.47 -7.98
C SER A 186 4.29 0.92 -8.15
N ALA A 187 4.48 1.67 -7.07
CA ALA A 187 5.07 3.00 -7.11
C ALA A 187 6.53 2.97 -7.62
N LYS A 188 7.37 2.09 -7.07
CA LYS A 188 8.78 1.96 -7.47
C LYS A 188 8.95 1.52 -8.92
N LEU A 189 8.03 0.69 -9.43
CA LEU A 189 8.02 0.27 -10.83
C LEU A 189 7.65 1.45 -11.74
N MET A 190 6.57 2.17 -11.43
CA MET A 190 6.11 3.31 -12.25
C MET A 190 7.07 4.50 -12.21
N ASN A 191 7.76 4.72 -11.08
CA ASN A 191 8.81 5.73 -10.97
C ASN A 191 10.15 5.31 -11.63
N GLY A 192 10.23 4.11 -12.21
CA GLY A 192 11.44 3.59 -12.84
C GLY A 192 12.58 3.27 -11.85
N ARG A 193 12.31 3.27 -10.53
CA ARG A 193 13.29 2.95 -9.49
C ARG A 193 13.58 1.46 -9.37
N TRP A 194 12.59 0.63 -9.69
CA TRP A 194 12.72 -0.82 -9.65
C TRP A 194 12.47 -1.45 -11.01
N ARG A 195 13.11 -2.61 -11.20
CA ARG A 195 12.88 -3.55 -12.28
C ARG A 195 12.48 -4.87 -11.64
N VAL A 196 11.22 -5.26 -11.79
CA VAL A 196 10.69 -6.47 -11.14
C VAL A 196 10.66 -7.60 -12.14
N LEU A 197 11.42 -8.67 -11.90
CA LEU A 197 11.52 -9.85 -12.79
C LEU A 197 11.82 -9.47 -14.25
N GLY A 198 12.63 -8.44 -14.49
CA GLY A 198 12.93 -7.94 -15.84
C GLY A 198 11.94 -6.91 -16.39
N ILE A 199 10.74 -6.78 -15.83
CA ILE A 199 9.74 -5.78 -16.21
C ILE A 199 10.19 -4.40 -15.77
N ARG A 200 10.13 -3.44 -16.67
CA ARG A 200 10.41 -2.01 -16.41
C ARG A 200 9.11 -1.22 -16.53
N GLY A 201 8.93 -0.21 -15.69
CA GLY A 201 7.92 0.81 -15.89
C GLY A 201 8.19 1.69 -17.11
N PRO A 202 7.24 2.53 -17.50
CA PRO A 202 7.40 3.49 -18.58
C PRO A 202 8.58 4.46 -18.28
N ARG A 203 9.23 4.95 -19.34
CA ARG A 203 10.33 5.94 -19.24
C ARG A 203 9.79 7.35 -19.28
#